data_8bc02372d4a878e0e2c7916d11bdf0ea
#
_entry.id   8bc02372d4a878e0e2c7916d11bdf0ea
#
_cell.length_a   1.000
_cell.length_b   1.000
_cell.length_c   1.000
_cell.angle_alpha   90.00
_cell.angle_beta   90.00
_cell.angle_gamma   90.00
#
_symmetry.space_group_name_H-M   'P 1'
#
loop_
_entity.id
_entity.type
_entity.pdbx_description
1 polymer ?
#
loop_
_entity_poly.entity_id
_entity_poly.type
_entity_poly.pdbx_seq_one_letter_code
_entity_poly.pdbx_strand_id
1 'polypeptide(L)'
;MKKHGVPATCQALGVNPSRKYQNDGGPGPKAIVELLRNHSSAPNDDVITFVDALAFNWLIAGTDAHAKNYGVLIAPGGVRLAPLYDVASVLPYPRFNVNPVKLAMKIAEHYRISEIRRGDWLKAAAQLQLNSDSLLARITRMAEAISEVAPEIGAELKHAGLTEPIVDRLVIRLAGRAQLCLKQMRGLKPHE
;
A
#
# COMPACT_ATOMS: atom_id res chain seq x y z
N MET A 1 18.73 8.90 29.26
CA MET A 1 18.27 9.19 27.89
C MET A 1 17.38 8.03 27.42
N LYS A 2 16.06 8.24 27.27
CA LYS A 2 15.18 7.22 26.67
C LYS A 2 15.52 7.16 25.17
N LYS A 3 15.99 6.01 24.69
CA LYS A 3 16.27 5.81 23.27
C LYS A 3 14.94 5.87 22.51
N HIS A 4 14.78 6.85 21.64
CA HIS A 4 13.73 6.85 20.65
C HIS A 4 14.06 5.75 19.63
N GLY A 5 13.10 4.90 19.31
CA GLY A 5 13.29 3.79 18.39
C GLY A 5 12.15 3.74 17.37
N VAL A 6 12.46 3.27 16.17
CA VAL A 6 11.48 2.98 15.12
C VAL A 6 11.56 1.48 14.77
N PRO A 7 11.07 0.60 15.67
CA PRO A 7 11.01 -0.81 15.34
C PRO A 7 10.05 -1.06 14.18
N ALA A 8 10.45 -1.93 13.25
CA ALA A 8 9.52 -2.44 12.24
C ALA A 8 8.41 -3.27 12.89
N THR A 9 7.24 -3.38 12.24
CA THR A 9 6.12 -4.16 12.79
C THR A 9 6.46 -5.63 13.02
N CYS A 10 7.39 -6.23 12.27
CA CYS A 10 7.94 -7.55 12.58
C CYS A 10 8.56 -7.58 13.98
N GLN A 11 9.38 -6.60 14.34
CA GLN A 11 10.03 -6.51 15.65
C GLN A 11 9.02 -6.25 16.77
N ALA A 12 8.07 -5.34 16.52
CA ALA A 12 7.00 -5.02 17.47
C ALA A 12 6.09 -6.22 17.76
N LEU A 13 5.93 -7.14 16.81
CA LEU A 13 5.16 -8.37 16.93
C LEU A 13 6.01 -9.58 17.36
N GLY A 14 7.30 -9.39 17.65
CA GLY A 14 8.20 -10.49 18.03
C GLY A 14 8.48 -11.51 16.92
N VAL A 15 8.24 -11.14 15.67
CA VAL A 15 8.45 -12.01 14.49
C VAL A 15 9.88 -11.84 13.97
N ASN A 16 10.55 -12.97 13.71
CA ASN A 16 11.90 -12.95 13.17
C ASN A 16 11.95 -12.16 11.84
N PRO A 17 12.88 -11.22 11.66
CA PRO A 17 12.98 -10.41 10.44
C PRO A 17 13.19 -11.19 9.14
N SER A 18 13.62 -12.45 9.19
CA SER A 18 13.68 -13.33 8.02
C SER A 18 12.30 -13.73 7.49
N ARG A 19 11.26 -13.68 8.34
CA ARG A 19 9.86 -13.93 7.99
C ARG A 19 9.12 -12.63 7.75
N LYS A 20 9.62 -11.77 6.90
CA LYS A 20 9.05 -10.45 6.62
C LYS A 20 7.81 -10.49 5.71
N TYR A 21 7.69 -11.53 4.87
CA TYR A 21 6.55 -11.72 3.96
C TYR A 21 5.44 -12.54 4.61
N GLN A 22 4.21 -12.17 4.34
CA GLN A 22 3.05 -12.87 4.91
C GLN A 22 2.96 -14.32 4.45
N ASN A 23 3.32 -14.64 3.20
CA ASN A 23 3.33 -16.01 2.67
C ASN A 23 4.41 -16.90 3.32
N ASP A 24 5.41 -16.31 3.96
CA ASP A 24 6.47 -17.02 4.68
C ASP A 24 6.21 -17.04 6.21
N GLY A 25 4.96 -16.78 6.61
CA GLY A 25 4.55 -16.76 8.01
C GLY A 25 4.81 -15.43 8.72
N GLY A 26 5.08 -14.36 7.98
CA GLY A 26 5.20 -12.99 8.50
C GLY A 26 3.86 -12.33 8.80
N PRO A 27 3.86 -11.16 9.44
CA PRO A 27 2.64 -10.43 9.77
C PRO A 27 1.87 -10.01 8.53
N GLY A 28 0.59 -10.31 8.52
CA GLY A 28 -0.36 -9.78 7.52
C GLY A 28 -1.09 -8.54 8.04
N PRO A 29 -2.01 -7.97 7.22
CA PRO A 29 -2.72 -6.74 7.56
C PRO A 29 -3.45 -6.80 8.90
N LYS A 30 -4.10 -7.92 9.21
CA LYS A 30 -4.85 -8.10 10.46
C LYS A 30 -3.95 -7.93 11.70
N ALA A 31 -2.80 -8.60 11.72
CA ALA A 31 -1.87 -8.52 12.85
C ALA A 31 -1.33 -7.10 13.06
N ILE A 32 -1.07 -6.35 11.97
CA ILE A 32 -0.60 -4.97 12.07
C ILE A 32 -1.73 -4.05 12.54
N VAL A 33 -2.95 -4.22 12.06
CA VAL A 33 -4.12 -3.45 12.53
C VAL A 33 -4.38 -3.70 14.01
N GLU A 34 -4.29 -4.95 14.48
CA GLU A 34 -4.42 -5.29 15.90
C GLU A 34 -3.31 -4.65 16.74
N LEU A 35 -2.05 -4.67 16.26
CA LEU A 35 -0.94 -3.98 16.91
C LEU A 35 -1.23 -2.48 17.08
N LEU A 36 -1.65 -1.81 16.00
CA LEU A 36 -1.96 -0.38 16.02
C LEU A 36 -3.15 -0.06 16.93
N ARG A 37 -4.21 -0.86 16.92
CA ARG A 37 -5.37 -0.68 17.80
C ARG A 37 -5.02 -0.78 19.27
N ASN A 38 -4.15 -1.73 19.61
CA ASN A 38 -3.81 -2.01 21.00
C ASN A 38 -2.76 -1.05 21.57
N HIS A 39 -1.91 -0.46 20.74
CA HIS A 39 -0.75 0.26 21.22
C HIS A 39 -0.60 1.69 20.70
N SER A 40 -1.28 2.09 19.61
CA SER A 40 -1.18 3.44 19.11
C SER A 40 -1.89 4.45 20.01
N SER A 41 -1.34 5.64 20.13
CA SER A 41 -1.96 6.80 20.79
C SER A 41 -3.08 7.44 19.95
N ALA A 42 -3.15 7.12 18.64
CA ALA A 42 -4.23 7.52 17.75
C ALA A 42 -4.62 6.33 16.85
N PRO A 43 -5.24 5.28 17.43
CA PRO A 43 -5.40 3.99 16.75
C PRO A 43 -6.22 4.08 15.47
N ASN A 44 -7.27 4.90 15.45
CA ASN A 44 -8.11 5.04 14.25
C ASN A 44 -7.33 5.66 13.09
N ASP A 45 -6.58 6.73 13.34
CA ASP A 45 -5.80 7.41 12.32
C ASP A 45 -4.70 6.52 11.77
N ASP A 46 -3.98 5.83 12.65
CA ASP A 46 -2.87 4.96 12.26
C ASP A 46 -3.35 3.72 11.50
N VAL A 47 -4.49 3.13 11.89
CA VAL A 47 -5.12 2.03 11.15
C VAL A 47 -5.56 2.49 9.75
N ILE A 48 -6.20 3.64 9.66
CA ILE A 48 -6.61 4.22 8.36
C ILE A 48 -5.37 4.47 7.50
N THR A 49 -4.34 5.09 8.04
CA THR A 49 -3.08 5.37 7.31
C THR A 49 -2.41 4.08 6.82
N PHE A 50 -2.37 3.04 7.64
CA PHE A 50 -1.82 1.75 7.25
C PHE A 50 -2.63 1.10 6.12
N VAL A 51 -3.96 1.13 6.21
CA VAL A 51 -4.82 0.53 5.18
C VAL A 51 -4.79 1.32 3.88
N ASP A 52 -4.67 2.66 3.96
CA ASP A 52 -4.39 3.50 2.79
C ASP A 52 -3.06 3.14 2.13
N ALA A 53 -2.03 2.85 2.92
CA ALA A 53 -0.75 2.41 2.38
C ALA A 53 -0.84 1.05 1.67
N LEU A 54 -1.67 0.11 2.18
CA LEU A 54 -1.96 -1.14 1.47
C LEU A 54 -2.66 -0.89 0.13
N ALA A 55 -3.66 0.00 0.13
CA ALA A 55 -4.39 0.38 -1.07
C ALA A 55 -3.47 1.09 -2.08
N PHE A 56 -2.64 2.01 -1.61
CA PHE A 56 -1.67 2.71 -2.44
C PHE A 56 -0.68 1.74 -3.09
N ASN A 57 -0.13 0.78 -2.34
CA ASN A 57 0.76 -0.23 -2.90
C ASN A 57 0.06 -1.12 -3.93
N TRP A 58 -1.22 -1.43 -3.76
CA TRP A 58 -1.99 -2.13 -4.79
C TRP A 58 -2.16 -1.26 -6.06
N LEU A 59 -2.47 0.03 -5.90
CA LEU A 59 -2.63 0.98 -7.00
C LEU A 59 -1.36 1.16 -7.81
N ILE A 60 -0.22 1.31 -7.15
CA ILE A 60 1.09 1.54 -7.80
C ILE A 60 1.84 0.26 -8.16
N ALA A 61 1.27 -0.92 -7.91
CA ALA A 61 1.99 -2.20 -7.98
C ALA A 61 3.28 -2.22 -7.14
N GLY A 62 3.17 -1.78 -5.89
CA GLY A 62 4.23 -1.81 -4.88
C GLY A 62 4.35 -3.20 -4.26
N THR A 63 5.23 -4.03 -4.81
CA THR A 63 5.27 -5.47 -4.50
C THR A 63 6.07 -5.83 -3.27
N ASP A 64 6.95 -4.95 -2.80
CA ASP A 64 7.85 -5.23 -1.67
C ASP A 64 7.38 -4.57 -0.36
N ALA A 65 6.11 -4.15 -0.28
CA ALA A 65 5.53 -3.54 0.92
C ALA A 65 5.20 -4.59 2.00
N HIS A 66 6.26 -5.22 2.53
CA HIS A 66 6.17 -6.24 3.58
C HIS A 66 6.20 -5.63 4.99
N ALA A 67 6.05 -6.45 6.04
CA ALA A 67 5.92 -5.99 7.42
C ALA A 67 7.14 -5.20 7.96
N LYS A 68 8.31 -5.28 7.34
CA LYS A 68 9.45 -4.44 7.72
C LYS A 68 9.38 -3.01 7.18
N ASN A 69 8.54 -2.76 6.18
CA ASN A 69 8.34 -1.43 5.57
C ASN A 69 7.30 -0.60 6.31
N TYR A 70 6.79 -1.12 7.43
CA TYR A 70 5.92 -0.40 8.34
C TYR A 70 6.58 -0.37 9.71
N GLY A 71 6.86 0.81 10.19
CA GLY A 71 7.48 1.03 11.50
C GLY A 71 6.50 1.63 12.49
N VAL A 72 6.82 1.52 13.78
CA VAL A 72 6.13 2.24 14.85
C VAL A 72 7.10 3.17 15.53
N LEU A 73 6.75 4.44 15.67
CA LEU A 73 7.49 5.43 16.44
C LEU A 73 7.18 5.25 17.92
N ILE A 74 8.19 5.09 18.73
CA ILE A 74 8.07 5.04 20.19
C ILE A 74 8.71 6.31 20.76
N ALA A 75 7.89 7.17 21.32
CA ALA A 75 8.28 8.46 21.88
C ALA A 75 7.65 8.69 23.26
N PRO A 76 8.10 9.69 24.04
CA PRO A 76 7.49 10.01 25.34
C PRO A 76 6.00 10.32 25.26
N GLY A 77 5.49 10.78 24.11
CA GLY A 77 4.08 11.07 23.86
C GLY A 77 3.24 9.84 23.45
N GLY A 78 3.84 8.66 23.34
CA GLY A 78 3.15 7.42 23.00
C GLY A 78 3.71 6.71 21.78
N VAL A 79 2.92 5.81 21.24
CA VAL A 79 3.24 4.99 20.06
C VAL A 79 2.42 5.47 18.87
N ARG A 80 3.03 5.62 17.71
CA ARG A 80 2.35 6.00 16.45
C ARG A 80 2.90 5.17 15.29
N LEU A 81 2.12 4.97 14.25
CA LEU A 81 2.63 4.49 12.97
C LEU A 81 3.67 5.49 12.45
N ALA A 82 4.84 4.99 12.05
CA ALA A 82 5.86 5.83 11.42
C ALA A 82 5.39 6.34 10.04
N PRO A 83 5.91 7.49 9.57
CA PRO A 83 5.75 7.88 8.18
C PRO A 83 6.14 6.74 7.24
N LEU A 84 5.45 6.63 6.11
CA LEU A 84 5.72 5.58 5.12
C LEU A 84 7.11 5.79 4.50
N TYR A 85 7.83 4.70 4.32
CA TYR A 85 9.15 4.66 3.68
C TYR A 85 9.24 3.42 2.78
N ASP A 86 10.27 3.39 1.95
CA ASP A 86 10.56 2.27 1.03
C ASP A 86 9.37 1.94 0.11
N VAL A 87 8.75 3.01 -0.40
CA VAL A 87 7.63 2.90 -1.34
C VAL A 87 8.19 2.86 -2.77
N ALA A 88 8.01 1.72 -3.44
CA ALA A 88 8.53 1.52 -4.79
C ALA A 88 7.50 0.80 -5.67
N SER A 89 7.56 1.07 -6.98
CA SER A 89 6.70 0.45 -7.99
C SER A 89 7.50 -0.42 -8.94
N VAL A 90 6.97 -1.57 -9.33
CA VAL A 90 7.57 -2.41 -10.38
C VAL A 90 7.14 -2.01 -11.79
N LEU A 91 6.19 -1.10 -11.93
CA LEU A 91 5.61 -0.72 -13.22
C LEU A 91 6.62 -0.19 -14.26
N PRO A 92 7.68 0.56 -13.90
CA PRO A 92 8.60 1.07 -14.91
C PRO A 92 9.50 0.01 -15.54
N TYR A 93 9.56 -1.20 -14.96
CA TYR A 93 10.45 -2.25 -15.43
C TYR A 93 9.74 -3.20 -16.40
N PRO A 94 10.13 -3.26 -17.69
CA PRO A 94 9.44 -4.05 -18.72
C PRO A 94 9.40 -5.56 -18.43
N ARG A 95 10.38 -6.08 -17.67
CA ARG A 95 10.48 -7.50 -17.30
C ARG A 95 9.35 -7.98 -16.38
N PHE A 96 8.66 -7.08 -15.69
CA PHE A 96 7.54 -7.44 -14.83
C PHE A 96 6.25 -7.43 -15.64
N ASN A 97 5.78 -8.61 -16.01
CA ASN A 97 4.40 -8.75 -16.47
C ASN A 97 3.46 -8.57 -15.27
N VAL A 98 2.50 -7.69 -15.40
CA VAL A 98 1.56 -7.35 -14.33
C VAL A 98 0.78 -8.55 -13.80
N ASN A 99 0.45 -9.53 -14.66
CA ASN A 99 -0.33 -10.69 -14.27
C ASN A 99 0.30 -11.58 -13.20
N PRO A 100 1.61 -11.91 -13.21
CA PRO A 100 2.23 -12.69 -12.15
C PRO A 100 2.65 -11.87 -10.93
N VAL A 101 2.50 -10.55 -10.96
CA VAL A 101 2.93 -9.66 -9.87
C VAL A 101 2.06 -9.88 -8.63
N LYS A 102 2.72 -10.06 -7.48
CA LYS A 102 2.09 -10.30 -6.18
C LYS A 102 2.46 -9.19 -5.20
N LEU A 103 1.52 -8.82 -4.34
CA LEU A 103 1.79 -8.01 -3.16
C LEU A 103 2.50 -8.84 -2.08
N ALA A 104 3.21 -8.18 -1.20
CA ALA A 104 3.83 -8.80 -0.03
C ALA A 104 2.79 -9.19 1.04
N MET A 105 1.64 -8.52 1.06
CA MET A 105 0.51 -8.80 1.94
C MET A 105 -0.76 -9.04 1.14
N LYS A 106 -1.60 -9.96 1.60
CA LYS A 106 -2.91 -10.24 0.99
C LYS A 106 -3.86 -9.05 1.14
N ILE A 107 -4.68 -8.86 0.11
CA ILE A 107 -5.95 -8.15 0.25
C ILE A 107 -7.03 -9.22 0.24
N ALA A 108 -7.73 -9.38 1.36
CA ALA A 108 -8.56 -10.55 1.63
C ALA A 108 -7.77 -11.85 1.41
N GLU A 109 -8.08 -12.61 0.34
CA GLU A 109 -7.42 -13.89 0.06
C GLU A 109 -6.38 -13.82 -1.06
N HIS A 110 -6.23 -12.66 -1.74
CA HIS A 110 -5.42 -12.52 -2.93
C HIS A 110 -4.11 -11.78 -2.71
N TYR A 111 -3.00 -12.35 -3.19
CA TYR A 111 -1.72 -11.67 -3.35
C TYR A 111 -1.57 -11.05 -4.73
N ARG A 112 -2.11 -11.70 -5.78
CA ARG A 112 -1.93 -11.25 -7.16
C ARG A 112 -2.72 -9.98 -7.42
N ILE A 113 -2.05 -8.94 -7.87
CA ILE A 113 -2.69 -7.64 -8.11
C ILE A 113 -3.79 -7.70 -9.17
N SER A 114 -3.69 -8.64 -10.10
CA SER A 114 -4.69 -8.87 -11.15
C SER A 114 -5.96 -9.57 -10.67
N GLU A 115 -5.93 -10.19 -9.51
CA GLU A 115 -7.08 -10.91 -8.91
C GLU A 115 -7.88 -10.02 -7.95
N ILE A 116 -7.27 -8.97 -7.39
CA ILE A 116 -7.89 -8.08 -6.41
C ILE A 116 -8.96 -7.22 -7.09
N ARG A 117 -10.17 -7.27 -6.55
CA ARG A 117 -11.37 -6.58 -7.03
C ARG A 117 -12.06 -5.83 -5.87
N ARG A 118 -13.09 -5.06 -6.21
CA ARG A 118 -13.95 -4.39 -5.22
C ARG A 118 -14.42 -5.32 -4.10
N GLY A 119 -14.82 -6.55 -4.45
CA GLY A 119 -15.28 -7.56 -3.49
C GLY A 119 -14.22 -7.95 -2.47
N ASP A 120 -12.93 -7.96 -2.85
CA ASP A 120 -11.83 -8.27 -1.94
C ASP A 120 -11.59 -7.11 -0.96
N TRP A 121 -11.74 -5.87 -1.40
CA TRP A 121 -11.67 -4.72 -0.52
C TRP A 121 -12.84 -4.67 0.48
N LEU A 122 -14.05 -5.10 0.07
CA LEU A 122 -15.18 -5.27 0.99
C LEU A 122 -14.89 -6.35 2.05
N LYS A 123 -14.34 -7.50 1.63
CA LYS A 123 -13.93 -8.56 2.56
C LYS A 123 -12.81 -8.08 3.49
N ALA A 124 -11.81 -7.38 2.95
CA ALA A 124 -10.74 -6.80 3.75
C ALA A 124 -11.28 -5.79 4.78
N ALA A 125 -12.21 -4.92 4.40
CA ALA A 125 -12.88 -4.01 5.33
C ALA A 125 -13.54 -4.77 6.49
N ALA A 126 -14.28 -5.84 6.19
CA ALA A 126 -14.93 -6.66 7.21
C ALA A 126 -13.90 -7.36 8.12
N GLN A 127 -12.85 -7.98 7.55
CA GLN A 127 -11.77 -8.64 8.30
C GLN A 127 -11.02 -7.68 9.21
N LEU A 128 -10.83 -6.43 8.77
CA LEU A 128 -10.15 -5.36 9.50
C LEU A 128 -11.10 -4.50 10.34
N GLN A 129 -12.39 -4.82 10.39
CA GLN A 129 -13.43 -4.09 11.14
C GLN A 129 -13.45 -2.58 10.79
N LEU A 130 -13.45 -2.28 9.49
CA LEU A 130 -13.51 -0.93 8.95
C LEU A 130 -14.85 -0.68 8.24
N ASN A 131 -15.23 0.59 8.13
CA ASN A 131 -16.37 0.96 7.30
C ASN A 131 -16.02 0.77 5.83
N SER A 132 -16.76 -0.10 5.15
CA SER A 132 -16.50 -0.50 3.77
C SER A 132 -16.68 0.65 2.78
N ASP A 133 -17.71 1.48 2.96
CA ASP A 133 -17.98 2.58 2.02
C ASP A 133 -16.91 3.66 2.12
N SER A 134 -16.48 3.97 3.35
CA SER A 134 -15.38 4.90 3.59
C SER A 134 -14.07 4.38 2.96
N LEU A 135 -13.74 3.09 3.13
CA LEU A 135 -12.55 2.49 2.53
C LEU A 135 -12.59 2.56 1.00
N LEU A 136 -13.70 2.14 0.39
CA LEU A 136 -13.84 2.18 -1.06
C LEU A 136 -13.75 3.60 -1.61
N ALA A 137 -14.38 4.58 -0.94
CA ALA A 137 -14.28 5.98 -1.33
C ALA A 137 -12.84 6.52 -1.26
N ARG A 138 -12.06 6.11 -0.25
CA ARG A 138 -10.64 6.48 -0.12
C ARG A 138 -9.80 5.87 -1.24
N ILE A 139 -9.98 4.58 -1.55
CA ILE A 139 -9.28 3.91 -2.66
C ILE A 139 -9.61 4.59 -3.99
N THR A 140 -10.87 4.90 -4.22
CA THR A 140 -11.31 5.58 -5.45
C THR A 140 -10.65 6.94 -5.60
N ARG A 141 -10.67 7.77 -4.55
CA ARG A 141 -10.01 9.08 -4.56
C ARG A 141 -8.50 8.99 -4.78
N MET A 142 -7.82 8.01 -4.17
CA MET A 142 -6.38 7.80 -4.42
C MET A 142 -6.11 7.43 -5.88
N ALA A 143 -6.95 6.56 -6.47
CA ALA A 143 -6.78 6.18 -7.86
C ALA A 143 -7.04 7.34 -8.82
N GLU A 144 -8.04 8.18 -8.53
CA GLU A 144 -8.31 9.44 -9.27
C GLU A 144 -7.11 10.38 -9.17
N ALA A 145 -6.63 10.65 -7.95
CA ALA A 145 -5.48 11.51 -7.73
C ALA A 145 -4.21 11.01 -8.46
N ILE A 146 -3.92 9.71 -8.42
CA ILE A 146 -2.76 9.15 -9.15
C ILE A 146 -2.90 9.40 -10.66
N SER A 147 -4.10 9.25 -11.21
CA SER A 147 -4.34 9.45 -12.65
C SER A 147 -4.11 10.89 -13.08
N GLU A 148 -4.44 11.85 -12.22
CA GLU A 148 -4.30 13.29 -12.47
C GLU A 148 -2.88 13.79 -12.18
N VAL A 149 -2.35 13.47 -11.00
CA VAL A 149 -1.09 14.03 -10.49
C VAL A 149 0.15 13.39 -11.12
N ALA A 150 0.11 12.10 -11.49
CA ALA A 150 1.30 11.44 -12.02
C ALA A 150 1.82 12.08 -13.32
N PRO A 151 1.00 12.47 -14.31
CA PRO A 151 1.46 13.20 -15.49
C PRO A 151 2.05 14.58 -15.16
N GLU A 152 1.46 15.31 -14.19
CA GLU A 152 1.92 16.64 -13.77
C GLU A 152 3.33 16.55 -13.14
N ILE A 153 3.51 15.63 -12.19
CA ILE A 153 4.82 15.36 -11.57
C ILE A 153 5.83 14.92 -12.62
N GLY A 154 5.42 14.09 -13.58
CA GLY A 154 6.29 13.69 -14.68
C GLY A 154 6.79 14.87 -15.52
N ALA A 155 5.93 15.85 -15.79
CA ALA A 155 6.30 17.08 -16.48
C ALA A 155 7.25 17.95 -15.64
N GLU A 156 6.97 18.12 -14.35
CA GLU A 156 7.84 18.87 -13.43
C GLU A 156 9.25 18.25 -13.33
N LEU A 157 9.33 16.91 -13.22
CA LEU A 157 10.61 16.21 -13.19
C LEU A 157 11.43 16.42 -14.46
N LYS A 158 10.78 16.42 -15.62
CA LYS A 158 11.45 16.76 -16.90
C LYS A 158 11.96 18.19 -16.93
N HIS A 159 11.17 19.15 -16.48
CA HIS A 159 11.59 20.54 -16.35
C HIS A 159 12.77 20.71 -15.39
N ALA A 160 12.84 19.87 -14.35
CA ALA A 160 13.96 19.80 -13.42
C ALA A 160 15.19 19.04 -13.98
N GLY A 161 15.15 18.61 -15.23
CA GLY A 161 16.25 17.91 -15.90
C GLY A 161 16.27 16.39 -15.74
N LEU A 162 15.26 15.80 -15.13
CA LEU A 162 15.13 14.34 -15.00
C LEU A 162 14.46 13.78 -16.26
N THR A 163 15.23 13.53 -17.30
CA THR A 163 14.74 13.08 -18.61
C THR A 163 14.89 11.57 -18.84
N GLU A 164 15.11 10.82 -17.79
CA GLU A 164 15.33 9.37 -17.85
C GLU A 164 14.09 8.64 -18.40
N PRO A 165 14.23 7.73 -19.40
CA PRO A 165 13.09 7.01 -19.97
C PRO A 165 12.28 6.16 -18.96
N ILE A 166 12.87 5.85 -17.81
CA ILE A 166 12.19 5.13 -16.73
C ILE A 166 11.09 5.99 -16.09
N VAL A 167 11.28 7.30 -16.00
CA VAL A 167 10.29 8.24 -15.46
C VAL A 167 9.06 8.27 -16.34
N ASP A 168 9.23 8.38 -17.66
CA ASP A 168 8.12 8.38 -18.61
C ASP A 168 7.33 7.05 -18.53
N ARG A 169 8.04 5.93 -18.51
CA ARG A 169 7.39 4.62 -18.36
C ARG A 169 6.61 4.51 -17.06
N LEU A 170 7.15 5.02 -15.96
CA LEU A 170 6.47 5.00 -14.66
C LEU A 170 5.19 5.81 -14.72
N VAL A 171 5.26 7.05 -15.19
CA VAL A 171 4.10 7.96 -15.29
C VAL A 171 2.98 7.37 -16.12
N ILE A 172 3.29 6.92 -17.34
CA ILE A 172 2.30 6.34 -18.25
C ILE A 172 1.64 5.10 -17.63
N ARG A 173 2.44 4.23 -17.03
CA ARG A 173 1.92 2.99 -16.45
C ARG A 173 1.17 3.20 -15.14
N LEU A 174 1.56 4.18 -14.32
CA LEU A 174 0.81 4.56 -13.12
C LEU A 174 -0.59 5.07 -13.48
N ALA A 175 -0.66 6.03 -14.42
CA ALA A 175 -1.94 6.58 -14.87
C ALA A 175 -2.85 5.48 -15.46
N GLY A 176 -2.32 4.65 -16.37
CA GLY A 176 -3.08 3.55 -16.96
C GLY A 176 -3.56 2.51 -15.94
N ARG A 177 -2.71 2.16 -14.96
CA ARG A 177 -3.09 1.24 -13.90
C ARG A 177 -4.14 1.84 -12.96
N ALA A 178 -4.00 3.10 -12.57
CA ALA A 178 -4.97 3.79 -11.74
C ALA A 178 -6.36 3.79 -12.40
N GLN A 179 -6.45 4.06 -13.70
CA GLN A 179 -7.69 3.96 -14.47
C GLN A 179 -8.29 2.55 -14.47
N LEU A 180 -7.44 1.52 -14.62
CA LEU A 180 -7.88 0.13 -14.53
C LEU A 180 -8.44 -0.18 -13.14
N CYS A 181 -7.78 0.26 -12.08
CA CYS A 181 -8.24 0.09 -10.71
C CYS A 181 -9.56 0.83 -10.44
N LEU A 182 -9.74 2.02 -11.00
CA LEU A 182 -11.02 2.76 -10.93
C LEU A 182 -12.17 1.96 -11.55
N LYS A 183 -11.97 1.39 -12.73
CA LYS A 183 -12.96 0.50 -13.36
C LYS A 183 -13.32 -0.67 -12.44
N GLN A 184 -12.31 -1.31 -11.84
CA GLN A 184 -12.50 -2.42 -10.90
C GLN A 184 -13.28 -1.99 -9.64
N MET A 185 -13.01 -0.80 -9.09
CA MET A 185 -13.75 -0.27 -7.93
C MET A 185 -15.20 0.04 -8.26
N ARG A 186 -15.50 0.46 -9.48
CA ARG A 186 -16.88 0.68 -9.97
C ARG A 186 -17.61 -0.63 -10.33
N GLY A 187 -16.96 -1.78 -10.26
CA GLY A 187 -17.53 -3.08 -10.61
C GLY A 187 -17.59 -3.33 -12.11
N LEU A 188 -16.91 -2.53 -12.93
CA LEU A 188 -16.81 -2.71 -14.37
C LEU A 188 -15.78 -3.78 -14.74
N LYS A 189 -16.04 -4.53 -15.81
CA LYS A 189 -15.05 -5.49 -16.32
C LYS A 189 -13.87 -4.75 -16.99
N PRO A 190 -12.66 -5.34 -16.96
CA PRO A 190 -11.46 -4.71 -17.55
C PRO A 190 -11.57 -4.38 -19.04
N HIS A 191 -12.51 -4.97 -19.75
CA HIS A 191 -12.70 -4.84 -21.20
C HIS A 191 -13.93 -4.00 -21.61
N GLU A 192 -14.62 -3.41 -20.65
CA GLU A 192 -15.65 -2.38 -20.83
C GLU A 192 -15.05 -1.01 -20.43
#